data_54f235d8105ae952ec55c5a2cffbbc46
#
_entry.id   54f235d8105ae952ec55c5a2cffbbc46
#
_cell.length_a   1.000
_cell.length_b   1.000
_cell.length_c   1.000
_cell.angle_alpha   90.00
_cell.angle_beta   90.00
_cell.angle_gamma   90.00
#
_symmetry.space_group_name_H-M   'P 1'
#
loop_
_entity.id
_entity.type
_entity.pdbx_description
1 polymer ?
#
loop_
_entity_poly.entity_id
_entity_poly.type
_entity_poly.pdbx_seq_one_letter_code
_entity_poly.pdbx_strand_id
1 'polypeptide(L)'
;MTTRTIGRLALGMIAALMLTSGVATAQDNEFAEPLTALAQGEIKQIAANPTLVAAIEAQNSVTGAYDQAKIDELDKQWRAEVDAASKPLIDATLANEASAYLAKVQEDSAGKFTEIFATDAKGLNVAQSTITSDYWQGDEDKFTKSFGAGADAVFLGEVEQDESTQTFQSQVSVTVVDASGAPIGSITFGIDLSTL
;
A
#
# COMPACT_ATOMS: atom_id res chain seq x y z
N MET A 1 53.79 -35.34 -63.46
CA MET A 1 54.07 -35.20 -62.04
C MET A 1 52.85 -34.57 -61.36
N THR A 2 52.06 -35.37 -60.71
CA THR A 2 50.73 -35.06 -60.18
C THR A 2 50.85 -35.02 -58.66
N THR A 3 50.64 -33.84 -58.06
CA THR A 3 50.59 -33.70 -56.62
C THR A 3 49.10 -33.56 -56.18
N ARG A 4 48.64 -34.51 -55.43
CA ARG A 4 47.30 -34.55 -54.83
C ARG A 4 47.34 -33.74 -53.50
N THR A 5 46.46 -32.75 -53.38
CA THR A 5 46.21 -32.04 -52.14
C THR A 5 44.98 -32.66 -51.47
N ILE A 6 45.18 -33.12 -50.23
CA ILE A 6 44.15 -33.73 -49.39
C ILE A 6 43.42 -32.59 -48.62
N GLY A 7 42.11 -32.42 -48.90
CA GLY A 7 41.28 -31.49 -48.12
C GLY A 7 40.88 -32.08 -46.77
N ARG A 8 41.14 -31.35 -45.70
CA ARG A 8 40.65 -31.66 -44.34
C ARG A 8 39.26 -31.04 -44.17
N LEU A 9 38.22 -31.87 -44.03
CA LEU A 9 36.91 -31.46 -43.53
C LEU A 9 37.05 -31.14 -42.02
N ALA A 10 36.77 -29.91 -41.67
CA ALA A 10 36.55 -29.52 -40.27
C ALA A 10 35.06 -29.69 -39.95
N LEU A 11 34.77 -30.64 -39.09
CA LEU A 11 33.40 -30.88 -38.55
C LEU A 11 33.14 -29.83 -37.46
N GLY A 12 32.33 -28.82 -37.78
CA GLY A 12 31.87 -27.80 -36.84
C GLY A 12 30.78 -28.35 -35.91
N MET A 13 31.10 -28.47 -34.65
CA MET A 13 30.19 -28.88 -33.58
C MET A 13 29.40 -27.65 -33.14
N ILE A 14 28.13 -27.55 -33.54
CA ILE A 14 27.20 -26.52 -33.07
C ILE A 14 26.71 -26.94 -31.69
N ALA A 15 27.22 -26.29 -30.65
CA ALA A 15 26.66 -26.41 -29.30
C ALA A 15 25.35 -25.57 -29.23
N ALA A 16 24.21 -26.25 -29.24
CA ALA A 16 22.94 -25.63 -28.97
C ALA A 16 22.86 -25.25 -27.48
N LEU A 17 22.98 -23.95 -27.18
CA LEU A 17 22.73 -23.40 -25.85
C LEU A 17 21.21 -23.40 -25.60
N MET A 18 20.73 -24.38 -24.85
CA MET A 18 19.35 -24.39 -24.34
C MET A 18 19.23 -23.32 -23.26
N LEU A 19 18.67 -22.14 -23.61
CA LEU A 19 18.17 -21.18 -22.64
C LEU A 19 16.92 -21.78 -21.99
N THR A 20 17.07 -22.36 -20.82
CA THR A 20 15.93 -22.64 -19.93
C THR A 20 15.44 -21.31 -19.40
N SER A 21 14.37 -20.77 -20.00
CA SER A 21 13.59 -19.69 -19.41
C SER A 21 12.98 -20.24 -18.12
N GLY A 22 13.61 -19.88 -17.00
CA GLY A 22 13.01 -20.09 -15.68
C GLY A 22 11.71 -19.30 -15.63
N VAL A 23 10.58 -20.00 -15.63
CA VAL A 23 9.30 -19.41 -15.25
C VAL A 23 9.48 -19.06 -13.77
N ALA A 24 9.63 -17.77 -13.45
CA ALA A 24 9.46 -17.30 -12.08
C ALA A 24 8.00 -17.60 -11.71
N THR A 25 7.77 -18.68 -10.99
CA THR A 25 6.51 -18.88 -10.29
C THR A 25 6.41 -17.75 -9.28
N ALA A 26 5.37 -16.92 -9.40
CA ALA A 26 4.96 -16.05 -8.31
C ALA A 26 4.93 -16.91 -7.05
N GLN A 27 5.70 -16.55 -6.05
CA GLN A 27 5.72 -17.25 -4.77
C GLN A 27 4.31 -17.08 -4.22
N ASP A 28 3.55 -18.18 -4.11
CA ASP A 28 2.22 -18.14 -3.50
C ASP A 28 2.42 -17.52 -2.10
N ASN A 29 1.84 -16.33 -1.90
CA ASN A 29 1.89 -15.66 -0.61
C ASN A 29 1.11 -16.53 0.38
N GLU A 30 1.80 -17.28 1.23
CA GLU A 30 1.20 -18.16 2.24
C GLU A 30 0.27 -17.40 3.20
N PHE A 31 0.41 -16.07 3.28
CA PHE A 31 -0.43 -15.19 4.09
C PHE A 31 -1.65 -14.64 3.31
N ALA A 32 -1.79 -14.92 2.01
CA ALA A 32 -2.87 -14.33 1.21
C ALA A 32 -4.26 -14.69 1.74
N GLU A 33 -4.48 -15.93 2.18
CA GLU A 33 -5.77 -16.36 2.73
C GLU A 33 -6.07 -15.68 4.09
N PRO A 34 -5.20 -15.73 5.12
CA PRO A 34 -5.45 -15.03 6.37
C PRO A 34 -5.55 -13.51 6.21
N LEU A 35 -4.74 -12.87 5.35
CA LEU A 35 -4.85 -11.44 5.08
C LEU A 35 -6.18 -11.07 4.40
N THR A 36 -6.66 -11.89 3.46
CA THR A 36 -7.97 -11.70 2.82
C THR A 36 -9.10 -11.83 3.85
N ALA A 37 -9.04 -12.84 4.72
CA ALA A 37 -10.03 -13.00 5.79
C ALA A 37 -10.06 -11.81 6.75
N LEU A 38 -8.88 -11.31 7.14
CA LEU A 38 -8.72 -10.10 7.95
C LEU A 38 -9.31 -8.87 7.26
N ALA A 39 -9.01 -8.69 5.95
CA ALA A 39 -9.54 -7.59 5.14
C ALA A 39 -11.06 -7.59 5.09
N GLN A 40 -11.66 -8.74 4.80
CA GLN A 40 -13.12 -8.88 4.65
C GLN A 40 -13.88 -8.89 5.97
N GLY A 41 -13.20 -9.19 7.07
CA GLY A 41 -13.76 -9.19 8.43
C GLY A 41 -13.48 -7.90 9.18
N GLU A 42 -12.43 -7.92 10.01
CA GLU A 42 -12.11 -6.87 10.97
C GLU A 42 -11.82 -5.52 10.29
N ILE A 43 -11.01 -5.52 9.22
CA ILE A 43 -10.62 -4.27 8.53
C ILE A 43 -11.83 -3.58 7.92
N LYS A 44 -12.73 -4.30 7.24
CA LYS A 44 -13.97 -3.69 6.71
C LYS A 44 -14.88 -3.13 7.81
N GLN A 45 -14.91 -3.74 9.01
CA GLN A 45 -15.68 -3.20 10.14
C GLN A 45 -15.05 -1.90 10.66
N ILE A 46 -13.73 -1.82 10.75
CA ILE A 46 -13.01 -0.61 11.13
C ILE A 46 -13.23 0.49 10.08
N ALA A 47 -13.14 0.15 8.78
CA ALA A 47 -13.37 1.05 7.66
C ALA A 47 -14.79 1.66 7.66
N ALA A 48 -15.80 0.93 8.16
CA ALA A 48 -17.17 1.38 8.25
C ALA A 48 -17.47 2.26 9.48
N ASN A 49 -16.47 2.62 10.29
CA ASN A 49 -16.69 3.46 11.46
C ASN A 49 -17.23 4.84 11.07
N PRO A 50 -18.35 5.32 11.66
CA PRO A 50 -18.96 6.58 11.27
C PRO A 50 -18.05 7.81 11.43
N THR A 51 -17.17 7.83 12.43
CA THR A 51 -16.21 8.93 12.64
C THR A 51 -15.20 8.99 11.49
N LEU A 52 -14.72 7.83 11.04
CA LEU A 52 -13.80 7.74 9.91
C LEU A 52 -14.48 8.15 8.59
N VAL A 53 -15.65 7.59 8.31
CA VAL A 53 -16.43 7.93 7.10
C VAL A 53 -16.71 9.43 7.04
N ALA A 54 -17.20 10.03 8.13
CA ALA A 54 -17.49 11.47 8.19
C ALA A 54 -16.24 12.33 7.98
N ALA A 55 -15.07 11.93 8.50
CA ALA A 55 -13.83 12.64 8.29
C ALA A 55 -13.37 12.61 6.82
N ILE A 56 -13.51 11.46 6.15
CA ILE A 56 -13.19 11.31 4.72
C ILE A 56 -14.14 12.16 3.86
N GLU A 57 -15.46 12.11 4.12
CA GLU A 57 -16.45 12.93 3.41
C GLU A 57 -16.19 14.44 3.58
N ALA A 58 -15.87 14.86 4.81
CA ALA A 58 -15.54 16.25 5.10
C ALA A 58 -14.30 16.70 4.32
N GLN A 59 -13.22 15.90 4.30
CA GLN A 59 -12.03 16.22 3.53
C GLN A 59 -12.30 16.21 2.03
N ASN A 60 -13.05 15.24 1.49
CA ASN A 60 -13.43 15.18 0.08
C ASN A 60 -14.17 16.45 -0.38
N SER A 61 -14.99 17.06 0.49
CA SER A 61 -15.69 18.30 0.17
C SER A 61 -14.74 19.49 -0.07
N VAL A 62 -13.54 19.44 0.48
CA VAL A 62 -12.48 20.44 0.32
C VAL A 62 -11.52 20.06 -0.80
N THR A 63 -10.97 18.84 -0.73
CA THR A 63 -9.89 18.37 -1.62
C THR A 63 -10.38 17.99 -3.01
N GLY A 64 -11.70 17.77 -3.18
CA GLY A 64 -12.29 17.47 -4.48
C GLY A 64 -11.96 18.50 -5.57
N ALA A 65 -11.76 19.77 -5.17
CA ALA A 65 -11.37 20.87 -6.06
C ALA A 65 -9.86 21.00 -6.29
N TYR A 66 -9.01 20.21 -5.59
CA TYR A 66 -7.54 20.31 -5.71
C TYR A 66 -7.08 19.73 -7.04
N ASP A 67 -6.21 20.47 -7.70
CA ASP A 67 -5.41 19.99 -8.83
C ASP A 67 -4.12 19.31 -8.32
N GLN A 68 -3.39 18.68 -9.23
CA GLN A 68 -2.16 17.98 -8.90
C GLN A 68 -1.09 18.93 -8.30
N ALA A 69 -1.03 20.18 -8.75
CA ALA A 69 -0.05 21.12 -8.21
C ALA A 69 -0.29 21.43 -6.74
N LYS A 70 -1.56 21.50 -6.30
CA LYS A 70 -1.92 21.70 -4.91
C LYS A 70 -1.65 20.44 -4.07
N ILE A 71 -1.87 19.26 -4.62
CA ILE A 71 -1.55 17.97 -4.00
C ILE A 71 -0.03 17.88 -3.77
N ASP A 72 0.77 18.15 -4.80
CA ASP A 72 2.24 18.10 -4.74
C ASP A 72 2.80 19.12 -3.72
N GLU A 73 2.18 20.31 -3.62
CA GLU A 73 2.55 21.33 -2.62
C GLU A 73 2.36 20.79 -1.19
N LEU A 74 1.19 20.17 -0.91
CA LEU A 74 0.87 19.63 0.40
C LEU A 74 1.74 18.42 0.76
N ASP A 75 1.99 17.53 -0.19
CA ASP A 75 2.90 16.40 0.01
C ASP A 75 4.33 16.84 0.31
N LYS A 76 4.82 17.83 -0.44
CA LYS A 76 6.13 18.43 -0.16
C LYS A 76 6.20 19.09 1.21
N GLN A 77 5.12 19.77 1.63
CA GLN A 77 5.04 20.35 2.99
C GLN A 77 5.11 19.25 4.04
N TRP A 78 4.33 18.19 3.90
CA TRP A 78 4.32 17.05 4.82
C TRP A 78 5.70 16.42 4.99
N ARG A 79 6.35 16.07 3.86
CA ARG A 79 7.71 15.50 3.87
C ARG A 79 8.72 16.41 4.57
N ALA A 80 8.58 17.72 4.42
CA ALA A 80 9.43 18.68 5.14
C ALA A 80 9.11 18.74 6.65
N GLU A 81 7.86 18.49 7.03
CA GLU A 81 7.43 18.50 8.43
C GLU A 81 7.86 17.23 9.18
N VAL A 82 8.06 16.08 8.51
CA VAL A 82 8.40 14.80 9.17
C VAL A 82 9.58 14.95 10.13
N ASP A 83 10.63 15.66 9.73
CA ASP A 83 11.82 15.89 10.56
C ASP A 83 11.88 17.27 11.22
N ALA A 84 10.87 18.13 10.98
CA ALA A 84 10.85 19.49 11.51
C ALA A 84 10.38 19.54 12.97
N ALA A 85 10.76 20.61 13.68
CA ALA A 85 10.26 20.88 15.02
C ALA A 85 8.81 21.41 15.05
N SER A 86 8.33 21.98 13.93
CA SER A 86 6.96 22.47 13.75
C SER A 86 6.31 21.70 12.62
N LYS A 87 5.17 21.09 12.88
CA LYS A 87 4.49 20.11 12.00
C LYS A 87 3.01 20.44 11.82
N PRO A 88 2.65 21.67 11.39
CA PRO A 88 1.26 22.12 11.42
C PRO A 88 0.29 21.24 10.60
N LEU A 89 0.70 20.70 9.46
CA LEU A 89 -0.13 19.81 8.65
C LEU A 89 -0.24 18.41 9.28
N ILE A 90 0.87 17.86 9.75
CA ILE A 90 0.91 16.57 10.46
C ILE A 90 0.12 16.68 11.77
N ASP A 91 0.35 17.71 12.56
CA ASP A 91 -0.32 17.90 13.86
C ASP A 91 -1.84 18.05 13.66
N ALA A 92 -2.29 18.78 12.62
CA ALA A 92 -3.71 18.91 12.31
C ALA A 92 -4.35 17.57 11.93
N THR A 93 -3.63 16.74 11.16
CA THR A 93 -4.11 15.41 10.76
C THR A 93 -4.17 14.46 11.96
N LEU A 94 -3.18 14.47 12.83
CA LEU A 94 -3.15 13.61 14.03
C LEU A 94 -4.14 14.05 15.13
N ALA A 95 -4.48 15.32 15.20
CA ALA A 95 -5.36 15.86 16.23
C ALA A 95 -6.87 15.59 15.99
N ASN A 96 -7.26 15.08 14.84
CA ASN A 96 -8.67 14.82 14.54
C ASN A 96 -9.20 13.53 15.20
N GLU A 97 -10.53 13.45 15.38
CA GLU A 97 -11.19 12.32 16.05
C GLU A 97 -10.99 10.97 15.32
N ALA A 98 -10.86 11.00 13.99
CA ALA A 98 -10.63 9.79 13.21
C ALA A 98 -9.22 9.25 13.43
N SER A 99 -8.19 10.10 13.53
CA SER A 99 -6.83 9.68 13.90
C SER A 99 -6.78 9.13 15.33
N ALA A 100 -7.47 9.76 16.27
CA ALA A 100 -7.58 9.25 17.65
C ALA A 100 -8.25 7.85 17.66
N TYR A 101 -9.27 7.64 16.83
CA TYR A 101 -9.90 6.33 16.66
C TYR A 101 -8.91 5.30 16.10
N LEU A 102 -8.18 5.62 15.02
CA LEU A 102 -7.20 4.69 14.42
C LEU A 102 -6.03 4.37 15.38
N ALA A 103 -5.55 5.36 16.12
CA ALA A 103 -4.51 5.13 17.14
C ALA A 103 -4.99 4.15 18.23
N LYS A 104 -6.25 4.29 18.67
CA LYS A 104 -6.83 3.33 19.62
C LYS A 104 -6.99 1.95 19.03
N VAL A 105 -7.43 1.82 17.78
CA VAL A 105 -7.52 0.52 17.08
C VAL A 105 -6.14 -0.16 17.00
N GLN A 106 -5.10 0.60 16.69
CA GLN A 106 -3.73 0.09 16.66
C GLN A 106 -3.27 -0.39 18.04
N GLU A 107 -3.47 0.41 19.08
CA GLU A 107 -3.14 0.06 20.47
C GLU A 107 -3.85 -1.22 20.91
N ASP A 108 -5.18 -1.30 20.67
CA ASP A 108 -6.00 -2.47 21.07
C ASP A 108 -5.65 -3.74 20.28
N SER A 109 -4.96 -3.62 19.14
CA SER A 109 -4.55 -4.76 18.30
C SER A 109 -3.43 -5.61 18.89
N ALA A 110 -2.81 -5.17 19.98
CA ALA A 110 -1.70 -5.85 20.65
C ALA A 110 -0.51 -6.17 19.70
N GLY A 111 -0.20 -5.28 18.79
CA GLY A 111 0.91 -5.37 17.84
C GLY A 111 0.56 -6.00 16.49
N LYS A 112 -0.69 -6.46 16.29
CA LYS A 112 -1.13 -6.98 15.00
C LYS A 112 -1.05 -5.90 13.90
N PHE A 113 -1.50 -4.68 14.22
CA PHE A 113 -1.43 -3.56 13.31
C PHE A 113 -0.19 -2.70 13.61
N THR A 114 0.73 -2.61 12.66
CA THR A 114 1.96 -1.83 12.78
C THR A 114 1.74 -0.37 12.44
N GLU A 115 0.80 -0.09 11.54
CA GLU A 115 0.33 1.24 11.16
C GLU A 115 -1.10 1.17 10.65
N ILE A 116 -1.84 2.27 10.74
CA ILE A 116 -3.16 2.43 10.10
C ILE A 116 -3.28 3.85 9.61
N PHE A 117 -3.66 4.03 8.34
CA PHE A 117 -3.99 5.34 7.80
C PHE A 117 -5.11 5.26 6.77
N ALA A 118 -5.87 6.33 6.67
CA ALA A 118 -6.98 6.46 5.74
C ALA A 118 -6.79 7.68 4.84
N THR A 119 -7.19 7.55 3.58
CA THR A 119 -7.09 8.59 2.57
C THR A 119 -8.45 9.00 2.04
N ASP A 120 -8.53 10.21 1.50
CA ASP A 120 -9.66 10.70 0.75
C ASP A 120 -9.68 10.18 -0.71
N ALA A 121 -10.62 10.63 -1.52
CA ALA A 121 -10.77 10.25 -2.93
C ALA A 121 -9.64 10.77 -3.84
N LYS A 122 -8.76 11.64 -3.35
CA LYS A 122 -7.55 12.11 -4.02
C LYS A 122 -6.30 11.35 -3.57
N GLY A 123 -6.41 10.48 -2.57
CA GLY A 123 -5.28 9.77 -1.97
C GLY A 123 -4.52 10.61 -0.93
N LEU A 124 -5.08 11.71 -0.44
CA LEU A 124 -4.50 12.52 0.63
C LEU A 124 -4.87 11.94 2.00
N ASN A 125 -3.93 11.87 2.93
CA ASN A 125 -4.17 11.36 4.27
C ASN A 125 -5.25 12.18 5.00
N VAL A 126 -6.24 11.50 5.56
CA VAL A 126 -7.33 12.07 6.38
C VAL A 126 -7.08 11.80 7.84
N ALA A 127 -6.72 10.57 8.16
CA ALA A 127 -6.52 10.09 9.51
C ALA A 127 -5.42 9.02 9.53
N GLN A 128 -4.70 8.94 10.63
CA GLN A 128 -3.61 7.99 10.78
C GLN A 128 -3.29 7.71 12.25
N SER A 129 -2.80 6.51 12.53
CA SER A 129 -2.38 6.10 13.87
C SER A 129 -0.95 6.55 14.20
N THR A 130 -0.10 6.65 13.18
CA THR A 130 1.29 7.09 13.24
C THR A 130 1.61 8.00 12.05
N ILE A 131 2.71 8.76 12.12
CA ILE A 131 3.11 9.65 11.01
C ILE A 131 3.59 8.80 9.83
N THR A 132 2.99 9.03 8.65
CA THR A 132 3.44 8.47 7.38
C THR A 132 4.59 9.26 6.78
N SER A 133 5.39 8.66 5.90
CA SER A 133 6.50 9.32 5.18
C SER A 133 6.03 10.47 4.28
N ASP A 134 4.81 10.36 3.77
CA ASP A 134 4.20 11.26 2.79
C ASP A 134 2.72 11.50 3.07
N TYR A 135 2.19 12.56 2.48
CA TYR A 135 0.79 12.96 2.61
C TYR A 135 -0.07 12.37 1.50
N TRP A 136 0.51 12.23 0.30
CA TRP A 136 -0.21 11.75 -0.87
C TRP A 136 0.16 10.33 -1.21
N GLN A 137 -0.84 9.46 -1.23
CA GLN A 137 -0.75 8.03 -1.50
C GLN A 137 -1.38 7.67 -2.87
N GLY A 138 -1.83 8.68 -3.64
CA GLY A 138 -2.69 8.48 -4.81
C GLY A 138 -2.04 7.80 -6.01
N ASP A 139 -0.73 7.74 -6.09
CA ASP A 139 0.05 7.05 -7.12
C ASP A 139 0.51 5.63 -6.69
N GLU A 140 0.25 5.24 -5.46
CA GLU A 140 0.70 3.97 -4.92
C GLU A 140 -0.33 2.84 -5.11
N ASP A 141 0.17 1.60 -5.19
CA ASP A 141 -0.64 0.39 -5.38
C ASP A 141 -1.72 0.22 -4.31
N LYS A 142 -1.39 0.54 -3.06
CA LYS A 142 -2.32 0.48 -1.92
C LYS A 142 -3.57 1.35 -2.11
N PHE A 143 -3.48 2.45 -2.84
CA PHE A 143 -4.61 3.32 -3.20
C PHE A 143 -5.22 2.92 -4.55
N THR A 144 -4.40 2.77 -5.60
CA THR A 144 -4.89 2.52 -6.96
C THR A 144 -5.54 1.15 -7.11
N LYS A 145 -5.10 0.14 -6.34
CA LYS A 145 -5.64 -1.23 -6.36
C LYS A 145 -6.70 -1.49 -5.28
N SER A 146 -6.97 -0.52 -4.40
CA SER A 146 -8.13 -0.51 -3.49
C SER A 146 -9.19 0.48 -3.99
N PHE A 147 -9.15 1.74 -3.58
CA PHE A 147 -10.10 2.77 -4.00
C PHE A 147 -10.23 2.85 -5.53
N GLY A 148 -9.12 2.87 -6.26
CA GLY A 148 -9.11 2.92 -7.73
C GLY A 148 -9.73 1.72 -8.43
N ALA A 149 -9.84 0.58 -7.74
CA ALA A 149 -10.40 -0.66 -8.27
C ALA A 149 -11.89 -0.89 -7.92
N GLY A 150 -12.48 -0.04 -7.06
CA GLY A 150 -13.91 -0.03 -6.75
C GLY A 150 -14.25 -0.41 -5.31
N ALA A 151 -15.56 -0.38 -5.00
CA ALA A 151 -16.11 -0.47 -3.63
C ALA A 151 -15.71 -1.75 -2.85
N ASP A 152 -15.61 -2.88 -3.54
CA ASP A 152 -15.31 -4.17 -2.91
C ASP A 152 -13.85 -4.59 -2.98
N ALA A 153 -12.99 -3.73 -3.55
CA ALA A 153 -11.61 -4.06 -3.80
C ALA A 153 -10.82 -4.23 -2.49
N VAL A 154 -9.93 -5.22 -2.51
CA VAL A 154 -8.95 -5.51 -1.46
C VAL A 154 -7.59 -5.58 -2.15
N PHE A 155 -6.64 -4.83 -1.65
CA PHE A 155 -5.24 -4.93 -2.04
C PHE A 155 -4.44 -5.60 -0.93
N LEU A 156 -3.62 -6.58 -1.30
CA LEU A 156 -2.64 -7.22 -0.43
C LEU A 156 -1.25 -6.84 -0.96
N GLY A 157 -0.47 -6.18 -0.13
CA GLY A 157 0.91 -5.83 -0.42
C GLY A 157 1.82 -7.07 -0.44
N GLU A 158 3.02 -6.89 -0.97
CA GLU A 158 4.06 -7.91 -0.87
C GLU A 158 4.47 -8.11 0.59
N VAL A 159 5.04 -9.28 0.89
CA VAL A 159 5.62 -9.56 2.21
C VAL A 159 7.01 -8.91 2.26
N GLU A 160 7.20 -7.99 3.19
CA GLU A 160 8.44 -7.28 3.40
C GLU A 160 9.00 -7.57 4.79
N GLN A 161 10.32 -7.59 4.94
CA GLN A 161 10.95 -7.66 6.24
C GLN A 161 11.23 -6.24 6.74
N ASP A 162 10.66 -5.88 7.89
CA ASP A 162 11.02 -4.66 8.59
C ASP A 162 12.42 -4.81 9.20
N GLU A 163 13.37 -4.01 8.73
CA GLU A 163 14.77 -4.10 9.16
C GLU A 163 14.96 -3.69 10.63
N SER A 164 14.09 -2.87 11.17
CA SER A 164 14.19 -2.35 12.54
C SER A 164 13.72 -3.36 13.59
N THR A 165 12.63 -4.07 13.29
CA THR A 165 12.03 -5.07 14.19
C THR A 165 12.40 -6.51 13.83
N GLN A 166 12.92 -6.74 12.60
CA GLN A 166 13.20 -8.07 12.02
C GLN A 166 11.93 -8.92 11.87
N THR A 167 10.75 -8.29 11.90
CA THR A 167 9.46 -8.96 11.65
C THR A 167 9.10 -8.88 10.17
N PHE A 168 8.30 -9.85 9.71
CA PHE A 168 7.69 -9.79 8.39
C PHE A 168 6.36 -9.08 8.48
N GLN A 169 6.11 -8.18 7.55
CA GLN A 169 4.88 -7.41 7.46
C GLN A 169 4.34 -7.38 6.03
N SER A 170 3.05 -7.11 5.90
CA SER A 170 2.40 -6.84 4.62
C SER A 170 1.37 -5.74 4.81
N GLN A 171 1.12 -4.95 3.77
CA GLN A 171 0.04 -3.96 3.79
C GLN A 171 -1.26 -4.57 3.26
N VAL A 172 -2.36 -4.25 3.93
CA VAL A 172 -3.72 -4.59 3.48
C VAL A 172 -4.50 -3.30 3.32
N SER A 173 -5.05 -3.08 2.13
CA SER A 173 -5.87 -1.90 1.86
C SER A 173 -7.26 -2.28 1.36
N VAL A 174 -8.26 -1.56 1.84
CA VAL A 174 -9.64 -1.71 1.39
C VAL A 174 -10.23 -0.34 1.04
N THR A 175 -11.21 -0.36 0.15
CA THR A 175 -12.00 0.83 -0.15
C THR A 175 -12.92 1.18 1.01
N VAL A 176 -12.94 2.46 1.39
CA VAL A 176 -13.95 3.00 2.30
C VAL A 176 -15.12 3.49 1.47
N VAL A 177 -16.34 3.14 1.89
CA VAL A 177 -17.59 3.52 1.22
C VAL A 177 -18.47 4.35 2.13
N ASP A 178 -19.29 5.21 1.53
CA ASP A 178 -20.33 5.95 2.23
C ASP A 178 -21.59 5.08 2.51
N ALA A 179 -22.59 5.65 3.13
CA ALA A 179 -23.86 4.97 3.46
C ALA A 179 -24.63 4.48 2.23
N SER A 180 -24.33 4.97 1.02
CA SER A 180 -24.93 4.51 -0.23
C SER A 180 -24.14 3.36 -0.88
N GLY A 181 -22.96 3.05 -0.35
CA GLY A 181 -22.01 2.10 -0.93
C GLY A 181 -21.07 2.72 -1.99
N ALA A 182 -21.08 4.04 -2.13
CA ALA A 182 -20.17 4.70 -3.07
C ALA A 182 -18.75 4.83 -2.47
N PRO A 183 -17.69 4.56 -3.23
CA PRO A 183 -16.30 4.74 -2.80
C PRO A 183 -16.01 6.20 -2.45
N ILE A 184 -15.45 6.44 -1.28
CA ILE A 184 -15.09 7.78 -0.80
C ILE A 184 -13.61 7.95 -0.48
N GLY A 185 -12.85 6.85 -0.35
CA GLY A 185 -11.43 6.84 -0.03
C GLY A 185 -10.94 5.42 0.21
N SER A 186 -9.76 5.29 0.81
CA SER A 186 -9.19 4.01 1.20
C SER A 186 -8.70 4.02 2.64
N ILE A 187 -8.51 2.82 3.21
CA ILE A 187 -7.80 2.63 4.48
C ILE A 187 -6.78 1.52 4.30
N THR A 188 -5.57 1.74 4.83
CA THR A 188 -4.43 0.82 4.76
C THR A 188 -3.99 0.45 6.15
N PHE A 189 -3.67 -0.83 6.33
CA PHE A 189 -3.12 -1.42 7.56
C PHE A 189 -1.78 -2.07 7.23
N GLY A 190 -0.75 -1.75 8.01
CA GLY A 190 0.43 -2.59 8.12
C GLY A 190 0.13 -3.74 9.09
N ILE A 191 0.43 -4.96 8.68
CA ILE A 191 0.13 -6.19 9.44
C ILE A 191 1.43 -6.89 9.80
N ASP A 192 1.67 -7.12 11.09
CA ASP A 192 2.73 -8.03 11.54
C ASP A 192 2.29 -9.48 11.29
N LEU A 193 2.92 -10.14 10.32
CA LEU A 193 2.56 -11.50 9.89
C LEU A 193 2.82 -12.57 10.95
N SER A 194 3.64 -12.28 11.95
CA SER A 194 3.89 -13.20 13.07
C SER A 194 2.68 -13.37 14.00
N THR A 195 1.66 -12.51 13.83
CA THR A 195 0.44 -12.50 14.65
C THR A 195 -0.75 -13.21 14.01
N LEU A 196 -0.61 -13.70 12.77
CA LEU A 196 -1.65 -14.34 11.98
C LEU A 196 -1.78 -15.85 12.22
#